data_4fc0b1290e1330964c02ad23cd594ae7
#
_entry.id   4fc0b1290e1330964c02ad23cd594ae7
#
_cell.length_a   1.000
_cell.length_b   1.000
_cell.length_c   1.000
_cell.angle_alpha   90.00
_cell.angle_beta   90.00
_cell.angle_gamma   90.00
#
_symmetry.space_group_name_H-M   'P 1'
#
loop_
_entity.id
_entity.type
_entity.pdbx_description
1 polymer ?
#
loop_
_entity_poly.entity_id
_entity_poly.type
_entity_poly.pdbx_seq_one_letter_code
_entity_poly.pdbx_strand_id
1 'polypeptide(L)'
;MQVSKSNKLANVCYDIRGPVLKHAKRLEEEGHRILKLNIGNPAPFGFEAPEEILQDVIRNLPTAQGYSDSKGLFSARKAIMQYYQQKQVEGIGIEDIYLGNGVSELIVMSMQALLNNGDEVLIPAPDYPLWTAAVSLAGGKPVHYLCDEQANWWPDLADIKAKITPNTKALVLINPNNPTGAV
;
A
#
# COMPACT_ATOMS: atom_id res chain seq x y z
N MET A 1 31.42 -17.30 -4.13
CA MET A 1 30.92 -15.99 -4.54
C MET A 1 29.87 -15.56 -3.50
N GLN A 2 30.09 -14.46 -2.77
CA GLN A 2 29.16 -14.01 -1.74
C GLN A 2 28.15 -13.05 -2.42
N VAL A 3 26.88 -13.40 -2.40
CA VAL A 3 25.80 -12.55 -2.97
C VAL A 3 25.48 -11.46 -1.95
N SER A 4 25.60 -10.19 -2.34
CA SER A 4 25.24 -9.03 -1.52
C SER A 4 23.90 -8.46 -1.93
N LYS A 5 23.22 -7.78 -0.99
CA LYS A 5 21.98 -7.02 -1.29
C LYS A 5 22.29 -5.82 -2.18
N SER A 6 21.32 -5.39 -2.97
CA SER A 6 21.41 -4.14 -3.73
C SER A 6 21.60 -2.94 -2.80
N ASN A 7 22.46 -1.99 -3.22
CA ASN A 7 22.65 -0.72 -2.49
C ASN A 7 21.34 0.11 -2.37
N LYS A 8 20.39 -0.07 -3.27
CA LYS A 8 19.06 0.54 -3.18
C LYS A 8 18.30 0.18 -1.90
N LEU A 9 18.67 -0.94 -1.27
CA LEU A 9 18.05 -1.42 -0.03
C LEU A 9 18.75 -0.91 1.25
N ALA A 10 19.84 -0.15 1.13
CA ALA A 10 20.63 0.29 2.28
C ALA A 10 19.81 1.10 3.31
N ASN A 11 18.87 1.91 2.83
CA ASN A 11 18.04 2.79 3.65
C ASN A 11 16.57 2.32 3.74
N VAL A 12 16.29 1.06 3.34
CA VAL A 12 14.93 0.51 3.37
C VAL A 12 14.75 -0.35 4.61
N CYS A 13 13.97 0.13 5.56
CA CYS A 13 13.55 -0.60 6.75
C CYS A 13 12.14 -1.17 6.55
N TYR A 14 12.02 -2.23 5.75
CA TYR A 14 10.72 -2.90 5.49
C TYR A 14 10.47 -4.07 6.44
N ASP A 15 11.19 -4.17 7.54
CA ASP A 15 10.97 -5.22 8.52
C ASP A 15 9.94 -4.79 9.57
N ILE A 16 8.66 -4.81 9.18
CA ILE A 16 7.51 -4.51 10.08
C ILE A 16 7.34 -5.53 11.22
N ARG A 17 8.10 -6.60 11.20
CA ARG A 17 8.06 -7.66 12.22
C ARG A 17 9.27 -7.64 13.13
N GLY A 18 10.44 -7.34 12.60
CA GLY A 18 11.72 -7.08 13.27
C GLY A 18 12.08 -7.94 14.48
N PRO A 19 12.93 -7.42 15.36
CA PRO A 19 13.36 -8.12 16.58
C PRO A 19 12.21 -8.35 17.56
N VAL A 20 11.17 -7.52 17.55
CA VAL A 20 9.99 -7.65 18.42
C VAL A 20 9.25 -8.96 18.15
N LEU A 21 9.12 -9.39 16.88
CA LEU A 21 8.48 -10.68 16.57
C LEU A 21 9.27 -11.86 17.13
N LYS A 22 10.61 -11.82 17.06
CA LYS A 22 11.45 -12.89 17.63
C LYS A 22 11.27 -12.98 19.14
N HIS A 23 11.19 -11.84 19.82
CA HIS A 23 10.94 -11.79 21.24
C HIS A 23 9.55 -12.30 21.60
N ALA A 24 8.52 -11.88 20.85
CA ALA A 24 7.15 -12.35 21.04
C ALA A 24 7.04 -13.87 20.86
N LYS A 25 7.67 -14.44 19.81
CA LYS A 25 7.69 -15.89 19.61
C LYS A 25 8.33 -16.64 20.78
N ARG A 26 9.46 -16.15 21.27
CA ARG A 26 10.11 -16.75 22.46
C ARG A 26 9.18 -16.76 23.66
N LEU A 27 8.52 -15.66 23.95
CA LEU A 27 7.54 -15.58 25.04
C LEU A 27 6.36 -16.53 24.84
N GLU A 28 5.87 -16.69 23.59
CA GLU A 28 4.82 -17.67 23.27
C GLU A 28 5.30 -19.12 23.54
N GLU A 29 6.55 -19.44 23.18
CA GLU A 29 7.17 -20.75 23.46
C GLU A 29 7.34 -20.99 24.98
N GLU A 30 7.56 -19.93 25.76
CA GLU A 30 7.60 -19.95 27.24
C GLU A 30 6.20 -20.02 27.88
N GLY A 31 5.12 -20.06 27.07
CA GLY A 31 3.73 -20.19 27.53
C GLY A 31 2.98 -18.88 27.77
N HIS A 32 3.57 -17.74 27.42
CA HIS A 32 2.90 -16.44 27.54
C HIS A 32 1.90 -16.21 26.39
N ARG A 33 0.75 -15.62 26.72
CA ARG A 33 -0.22 -15.20 25.70
C ARG A 33 0.13 -13.80 25.21
N ILE A 34 0.50 -13.70 23.93
CA ILE A 34 0.85 -12.43 23.28
C ILE A 34 -0.34 -11.93 22.46
N LEU A 35 -0.78 -10.70 22.73
CA LEU A 35 -1.76 -9.99 21.91
C LEU A 35 -1.04 -9.26 20.77
N LYS A 36 -1.27 -9.71 19.54
CA LYS A 36 -0.63 -9.16 18.34
C LYS A 36 -1.49 -8.04 17.75
N LEU A 37 -1.07 -6.79 17.92
CA LEU A 37 -1.77 -5.60 17.43
C LEU A 37 -1.08 -4.94 16.23
N ASN A 38 -0.03 -5.56 15.70
CA ASN A 38 0.83 -4.99 14.66
C ASN A 38 0.33 -5.21 13.23
N ILE A 39 -0.57 -6.17 13.01
CA ILE A 39 -1.15 -6.47 11.69
C ILE A 39 -2.64 -6.75 11.87
N GLY A 40 -3.48 -6.01 11.12
CA GLY A 40 -4.91 -6.28 11.05
C GLY A 40 -5.15 -7.61 10.32
N ASN A 41 -5.70 -8.60 11.05
CA ASN A 41 -6.09 -9.88 10.48
C ASN A 41 -7.42 -10.30 11.12
N PRO A 42 -8.58 -9.94 10.53
CA PRO A 42 -9.89 -10.19 11.13
C PRO A 42 -10.29 -11.67 11.16
N ALA A 43 -9.85 -12.48 10.19
CA ALA A 43 -10.28 -13.87 10.04
C ALA A 43 -10.12 -14.74 11.31
N PRO A 44 -8.98 -14.71 12.05
CA PRO A 44 -8.84 -15.48 13.29
C PRO A 44 -9.80 -15.08 14.41
N PHE A 45 -10.50 -13.95 14.27
CA PHE A 45 -11.46 -13.42 15.23
C PHE A 45 -12.92 -13.65 14.78
N GLY A 46 -13.16 -14.52 13.80
CA GLY A 46 -14.49 -14.88 13.33
C GLY A 46 -15.10 -13.89 12.32
N PHE A 47 -14.31 -12.98 11.77
CA PHE A 47 -14.76 -12.11 10.68
C PHE A 47 -14.45 -12.77 9.35
N GLU A 48 -15.43 -13.45 8.80
CA GLU A 48 -15.32 -14.14 7.51
C GLU A 48 -15.75 -13.22 6.35
N ALA A 49 -15.34 -13.58 5.14
CA ALA A 49 -15.85 -12.91 3.96
C ALA A 49 -17.35 -13.17 3.81
N PRO A 50 -18.14 -12.19 3.33
CA PRO A 50 -19.55 -12.43 3.01
C PRO A 50 -19.72 -13.62 2.08
N GLU A 51 -20.75 -14.43 2.33
CA GLU A 51 -21.02 -15.66 1.58
C GLU A 51 -21.19 -15.40 0.07
N GLU A 52 -21.79 -14.27 -0.30
CA GLU A 52 -21.96 -13.85 -1.69
C GLU A 52 -20.63 -13.70 -2.42
N ILE A 53 -19.61 -13.13 -1.75
CA ILE A 53 -18.27 -12.98 -2.32
C ILE A 53 -17.61 -14.35 -2.47
N LEU A 54 -17.70 -15.19 -1.45
CA LEU A 54 -17.11 -16.52 -1.47
C LEU A 54 -17.71 -17.37 -2.60
N GLN A 55 -19.03 -17.38 -2.74
CA GLN A 55 -19.73 -18.12 -3.78
C GLN A 55 -19.41 -17.61 -5.18
N ASP A 56 -19.25 -16.30 -5.35
CA ASP A 56 -18.88 -15.72 -6.64
C ASP A 56 -17.46 -16.12 -7.05
N VAL A 57 -16.51 -16.12 -6.11
CA VAL A 57 -15.15 -16.61 -6.35
C VAL A 57 -15.17 -18.08 -6.79
N ILE A 58 -15.90 -18.94 -6.06
CA ILE A 58 -16.01 -20.38 -6.38
C ILE A 58 -16.59 -20.59 -7.79
N ARG A 59 -17.64 -19.85 -8.16
CA ARG A 59 -18.26 -19.95 -9.49
C ARG A 59 -17.34 -19.54 -10.63
N ASN A 60 -16.46 -18.57 -10.39
CA ASN A 60 -15.57 -18.03 -11.40
C ASN A 60 -14.22 -18.78 -11.51
N LEU A 61 -13.85 -19.59 -10.52
CA LEU A 61 -12.60 -20.36 -10.53
C LEU A 61 -12.38 -21.19 -11.82
N PRO A 62 -13.37 -21.91 -12.37
CA PRO A 62 -13.17 -22.69 -13.59
C PRO A 62 -12.77 -21.87 -14.81
N THR A 63 -13.15 -20.58 -14.86
CA THR A 63 -12.84 -19.68 -15.97
C THR A 63 -11.58 -18.84 -15.72
N ALA A 64 -11.01 -18.91 -14.53
CA ALA A 64 -9.83 -18.13 -14.12
C ALA A 64 -8.49 -18.82 -14.42
N GLN A 65 -8.48 -19.90 -15.20
CA GLN A 65 -7.28 -20.72 -15.45
C GLN A 65 -6.39 -20.18 -16.59
N GLY A 66 -6.89 -19.26 -17.39
CA GLY A 66 -6.20 -18.71 -18.55
C GLY A 66 -5.65 -17.29 -18.31
N TYR A 67 -4.97 -16.78 -19.35
CA TYR A 67 -4.59 -15.37 -19.36
C TYR A 67 -5.82 -14.48 -19.48
N SER A 68 -5.76 -13.30 -18.85
CA SER A 68 -6.76 -12.25 -18.94
C SER A 68 -6.16 -10.97 -19.54
N ASP A 69 -6.98 -9.94 -19.75
CA ASP A 69 -6.53 -8.61 -20.13
C ASP A 69 -5.51 -8.08 -19.12
N SER A 70 -4.42 -7.48 -19.62
CA SER A 70 -3.34 -6.93 -18.79
C SER A 70 -3.79 -5.81 -17.84
N LYS A 71 -4.89 -5.11 -18.18
CA LYS A 71 -5.52 -4.11 -17.30
C LYS A 71 -6.44 -4.74 -16.25
N GLY A 72 -6.74 -6.04 -16.35
CA GLY A 72 -7.68 -6.76 -15.52
C GLY A 72 -9.04 -7.01 -16.17
N LEU A 73 -9.87 -7.83 -15.53
CA LEU A 73 -11.17 -8.24 -16.05
C LEU A 73 -12.06 -7.03 -16.40
N PHE A 74 -12.60 -7.03 -17.61
CA PHE A 74 -13.48 -5.97 -18.09
C PHE A 74 -14.68 -5.73 -17.16
N SER A 75 -15.34 -6.79 -16.69
CA SER A 75 -16.49 -6.70 -15.78
C SER A 75 -16.13 -5.99 -14.48
N ALA A 76 -14.97 -6.29 -13.90
CA ALA A 76 -14.50 -5.65 -12.68
C ALA A 76 -14.12 -4.18 -12.91
N ARG A 77 -13.40 -3.86 -13.99
CA ARG A 77 -13.10 -2.47 -14.37
C ARG A 77 -14.37 -1.65 -14.59
N LYS A 78 -15.38 -2.24 -15.27
CA LYS A 78 -16.68 -1.61 -15.48
C LYS A 78 -17.40 -1.33 -14.15
N ALA A 79 -17.39 -2.27 -13.23
CA ALA A 79 -18.00 -2.10 -11.90
C ALA A 79 -17.32 -0.96 -11.10
N ILE A 80 -15.99 -0.87 -11.16
CA ILE A 80 -15.22 0.21 -10.54
C ILE A 80 -15.58 1.56 -11.18
N MET A 81 -15.62 1.64 -12.51
CA MET A 81 -16.03 2.86 -13.20
C MET A 81 -17.42 3.33 -12.76
N GLN A 82 -18.40 2.41 -12.72
CA GLN A 82 -19.75 2.71 -12.27
C GLN A 82 -19.81 3.17 -10.81
N TYR A 83 -19.00 2.57 -9.93
CA TYR A 83 -18.88 3.00 -8.55
C TYR A 83 -18.38 4.45 -8.42
N TYR A 84 -17.36 4.83 -9.21
CA TYR A 84 -16.88 6.21 -9.23
C TYR A 84 -17.89 7.19 -9.83
N GLN A 85 -18.62 6.78 -10.86
CA GLN A 85 -19.73 7.57 -11.42
C GLN A 85 -20.82 7.84 -10.37
N GLN A 86 -21.21 6.84 -9.57
CA GLN A 86 -22.16 7.02 -8.47
C GLN A 86 -21.63 8.00 -7.41
N LYS A 87 -20.32 8.07 -7.22
CA LYS A 87 -19.65 9.04 -6.34
C LYS A 87 -19.42 10.40 -7.00
N GLN A 88 -19.96 10.64 -8.19
CA GLN A 88 -19.83 11.88 -8.94
C GLN A 88 -18.36 12.26 -9.24
N VAL A 89 -17.48 11.27 -9.37
CA VAL A 89 -16.11 11.48 -9.85
C VAL A 89 -16.14 11.42 -11.37
N GLU A 90 -15.95 12.58 -12.00
CA GLU A 90 -15.98 12.73 -13.45
C GLU A 90 -14.63 12.40 -14.10
N GLY A 91 -14.66 12.13 -15.42
CA GLY A 91 -13.46 11.97 -16.23
C GLY A 91 -12.77 10.61 -16.14
N ILE A 92 -13.32 9.63 -15.40
CA ILE A 92 -12.77 8.28 -15.30
C ILE A 92 -13.48 7.38 -16.32
N GLY A 93 -12.75 6.94 -17.34
CA GLY A 93 -13.17 5.93 -18.29
C GLY A 93 -12.68 4.52 -17.90
N ILE A 94 -13.21 3.52 -18.59
CA ILE A 94 -12.80 2.12 -18.34
C ILE A 94 -11.31 1.88 -18.63
N GLU A 95 -10.75 2.67 -19.56
CA GLU A 95 -9.35 2.55 -19.97
C GLU A 95 -8.36 3.16 -18.95
N ASP A 96 -8.86 3.95 -18.01
CA ASP A 96 -8.08 4.56 -16.94
C ASP A 96 -7.96 3.64 -15.71
N ILE A 97 -8.60 2.47 -15.75
CA ILE A 97 -8.68 1.54 -14.62
C ILE A 97 -7.77 0.33 -14.85
N TYR A 98 -6.86 0.11 -13.93
CA TYR A 98 -5.96 -1.04 -13.87
C TYR A 98 -6.19 -1.81 -12.58
N LEU A 99 -6.29 -3.13 -12.68
CA LEU A 99 -6.44 -4.02 -11.53
C LEU A 99 -5.10 -4.63 -11.17
N GLY A 100 -4.86 -4.77 -9.87
CA GLY A 100 -3.69 -5.44 -9.34
C GLY A 100 -4.06 -6.38 -8.19
N ASN A 101 -3.13 -7.21 -7.80
CA ASN A 101 -3.29 -8.14 -6.69
C ASN A 101 -3.00 -7.45 -5.36
N GLY A 102 -3.96 -6.64 -4.92
CA GLY A 102 -3.85 -5.83 -3.72
C GLY A 102 -3.08 -4.51 -3.93
N VAL A 103 -3.21 -3.61 -2.97
CA VAL A 103 -2.62 -2.28 -3.01
C VAL A 103 -1.09 -2.31 -3.11
N SER A 104 -0.45 -3.34 -2.55
CA SER A 104 1.02 -3.46 -2.56
C SER A 104 1.59 -3.61 -3.97
N GLU A 105 0.95 -4.40 -4.82
CA GLU A 105 1.35 -4.52 -6.23
C GLU A 105 1.18 -3.19 -6.96
N LEU A 106 0.03 -2.54 -6.77
CA LEU A 106 -0.27 -1.25 -7.41
C LEU A 106 0.71 -0.14 -6.98
N ILE A 107 1.13 -0.10 -5.72
CA ILE A 107 2.18 0.81 -5.25
C ILE A 107 3.48 0.57 -6.01
N VAL A 108 3.94 -0.67 -6.09
CA VAL A 108 5.20 -1.02 -6.78
C VAL A 108 5.11 -0.68 -8.26
N MET A 109 4.03 -1.06 -8.93
CA MET A 109 3.80 -0.77 -10.36
C MET A 109 3.78 0.74 -10.63
N SER A 110 3.07 1.51 -9.80
CA SER A 110 2.98 2.97 -9.95
C SER A 110 4.34 3.64 -9.80
N MET A 111 5.12 3.26 -8.79
CA MET A 111 6.44 3.85 -8.58
C MET A 111 7.41 3.48 -9.71
N GLN A 112 7.37 2.26 -10.20
CA GLN A 112 8.18 1.85 -11.36
C GLN A 112 7.79 2.57 -12.65
N ALA A 113 6.51 2.86 -12.85
CA ALA A 113 6.03 3.55 -14.05
C ALA A 113 6.30 5.06 -14.02
N LEU A 114 6.33 5.68 -12.85
CA LEU A 114 6.39 7.13 -12.70
C LEU A 114 7.79 7.69 -12.47
N LEU A 115 8.71 6.93 -11.84
CA LEU A 115 9.94 7.48 -11.29
C LEU A 115 11.16 7.20 -12.15
N ASN A 116 11.94 8.25 -12.36
CA ASN A 116 13.33 8.16 -12.77
C ASN A 116 14.27 8.23 -11.55
N ASN A 117 15.56 7.94 -11.77
CA ASN A 117 16.57 8.08 -10.73
C ASN A 117 16.65 9.54 -10.26
N GLY A 118 16.49 9.72 -8.94
CA GLY A 118 16.55 11.03 -8.30
C GLY A 118 15.24 11.80 -8.19
N ASP A 119 14.15 11.32 -8.82
CA ASP A 119 12.81 11.88 -8.61
C ASP A 119 12.42 11.73 -7.14
N GLU A 120 11.77 12.75 -6.57
CA GLU A 120 11.32 12.76 -5.19
C GLU A 120 9.83 12.47 -5.08
N VAL A 121 9.46 11.68 -4.08
CA VAL A 121 8.06 11.41 -3.74
C VAL A 121 7.82 11.80 -2.29
N LEU A 122 6.86 12.70 -2.07
CA LEU A 122 6.42 13.07 -0.73
C LEU A 122 5.50 11.99 -0.17
N ILE A 123 5.85 11.46 1.00
CA ILE A 123 5.16 10.34 1.67
C ILE A 123 4.78 10.77 3.08
N PRO A 124 3.57 10.44 3.59
CA PRO A 124 3.21 10.78 4.96
C PRO A 124 4.12 10.12 5.99
N ALA A 125 4.32 10.75 7.13
CA ALA A 125 4.94 10.15 8.32
C ALA A 125 4.01 10.33 9.54
N PRO A 126 3.48 9.23 10.12
CA PRO A 126 3.76 7.81 9.80
C PRO A 126 3.07 7.30 8.53
N ASP A 127 3.66 6.27 7.89
CA ASP A 127 3.15 5.66 6.67
C ASP A 127 3.15 4.11 6.74
N TYR A 128 2.63 3.51 5.68
CA TYR A 128 2.84 2.10 5.40
C TYR A 128 4.23 1.95 4.74
N PRO A 129 5.18 1.19 5.35
CA PRO A 129 6.60 1.18 4.96
C PRO A 129 6.88 0.79 3.50
N LEU A 130 5.91 0.18 2.81
CA LEU A 130 6.06 -0.18 1.41
C LEU A 130 6.22 1.03 0.49
N TRP A 131 5.61 2.18 0.81
CA TRP A 131 5.78 3.39 0.00
C TRP A 131 7.25 3.78 -0.09
N THR A 132 7.91 3.89 1.06
CA THR A 132 9.36 4.17 1.14
C THR A 132 10.19 3.15 0.38
N ALA A 133 9.87 1.85 0.55
CA ALA A 133 10.57 0.77 -0.13
C ALA A 133 10.38 0.83 -1.65
N ALA A 134 9.15 1.00 -2.14
CA ALA A 134 8.83 1.03 -3.56
C ALA A 134 9.49 2.22 -4.27
N VAL A 135 9.45 3.41 -3.66
CA VAL A 135 10.14 4.60 -4.19
C VAL A 135 11.64 4.37 -4.29
N SER A 136 12.26 3.85 -3.22
CA SER A 136 13.71 3.57 -3.21
C SER A 136 14.11 2.51 -4.24
N LEU A 137 13.33 1.45 -4.37
CA LEU A 137 13.59 0.38 -5.34
C LEU A 137 13.42 0.85 -6.79
N ALA A 138 12.48 1.76 -7.04
CA ALA A 138 12.29 2.40 -8.35
C ALA A 138 13.38 3.44 -8.69
N GLY A 139 14.32 3.73 -7.77
CA GLY A 139 15.41 4.68 -7.98
C GLY A 139 15.08 6.12 -7.54
N GLY A 140 13.87 6.35 -7.01
CA GLY A 140 13.45 7.61 -6.44
C GLY A 140 13.95 7.82 -5.01
N LYS A 141 13.69 9.01 -4.49
CA LYS A 141 14.02 9.43 -3.14
C LYS A 141 12.73 9.69 -2.35
N PRO A 142 12.44 8.89 -1.30
CA PRO A 142 11.30 9.15 -0.43
C PRO A 142 11.59 10.39 0.44
N VAL A 143 10.65 11.32 0.49
CA VAL A 143 10.69 12.54 1.31
C VAL A 143 9.46 12.53 2.20
N HIS A 144 9.65 12.35 3.51
CA HIS A 144 8.53 12.23 4.42
C HIS A 144 8.03 13.61 4.87
N TYR A 145 6.72 13.83 4.76
CA TYR A 145 6.06 14.99 5.36
C TYR A 145 5.35 14.60 6.66
N LEU A 146 5.26 15.55 7.57
CA LEU A 146 4.68 15.34 8.89
C LEU A 146 3.15 15.20 8.81
N CYS A 147 2.62 14.18 9.49
CA CYS A 147 1.22 14.12 9.93
C CYS A 147 1.23 14.42 11.43
N ASP A 148 0.69 15.57 11.84
CA ASP A 148 0.82 16.07 13.20
C ASP A 148 -0.14 15.33 14.15
N GLU A 149 0.41 14.66 15.14
CA GLU A 149 -0.36 13.97 16.19
C GLU A 149 -1.27 14.94 16.97
N GLN A 150 -0.80 16.16 17.22
CA GLN A 150 -1.58 17.19 17.92
C GLN A 150 -2.76 17.72 17.08
N ALA A 151 -2.67 17.58 15.75
CA ALA A 151 -3.71 17.94 14.79
C ALA A 151 -4.44 16.69 14.24
N ASN A 152 -4.69 15.69 15.08
CA ASN A 152 -5.39 14.43 14.71
C ASN A 152 -4.74 13.68 13.52
N TRP A 153 -3.42 13.74 13.42
CA TRP A 153 -2.65 13.10 12.34
C TRP A 153 -2.93 13.67 10.94
N TRP A 154 -3.42 14.90 10.85
CA TRP A 154 -3.60 15.55 9.57
C TRP A 154 -2.26 15.94 8.95
N PRO A 155 -2.16 15.91 7.62
CA PRO A 155 -0.96 16.38 6.91
C PRO A 155 -0.65 17.85 7.22
N ASP A 156 0.58 18.12 7.61
CA ASP A 156 1.06 19.50 7.78
C ASP A 156 1.35 20.12 6.42
N LEU A 157 0.47 21.04 5.99
CA LEU A 157 0.58 21.70 4.69
C LEU A 157 1.80 22.63 4.60
N ALA A 158 2.27 23.17 5.73
CA ALA A 158 3.47 24.01 5.73
C ALA A 158 4.71 23.14 5.52
N ASP A 159 4.78 21.98 6.18
CA ASP A 159 5.87 21.04 6.00
C ASP A 159 5.88 20.44 4.57
N ILE A 160 4.69 20.09 4.03
CA ILE A 160 4.58 19.65 2.62
C ILE A 160 5.14 20.71 1.68
N LYS A 161 4.70 21.97 1.81
CA LYS A 161 5.15 23.06 0.95
C LYS A 161 6.66 23.30 1.04
N ALA A 162 7.23 23.21 2.24
CA ALA A 162 8.66 23.36 2.47
C ALA A 162 9.51 22.25 1.84
N LYS A 163 8.91 21.06 1.64
CA LYS A 163 9.59 19.88 1.10
C LYS A 163 9.42 19.69 -0.41
N ILE A 164 8.57 20.46 -1.06
CA ILE A 164 8.45 20.44 -2.52
C ILE A 164 9.69 21.05 -3.15
N THR A 165 10.31 20.33 -4.08
CA THR A 165 11.48 20.74 -4.86
C THR A 165 11.19 20.58 -6.35
N PRO A 166 12.06 21.09 -7.24
CA PRO A 166 11.94 20.81 -8.68
C PRO A 166 12.00 19.33 -9.05
N ASN A 167 12.51 18.48 -8.16
CA ASN A 167 12.59 17.02 -8.36
C ASN A 167 11.35 16.30 -7.82
N THR A 168 10.44 16.98 -7.16
CA THR A 168 9.20 16.37 -6.64
C THR A 168 8.32 15.93 -7.77
N LYS A 169 8.12 14.62 -7.88
CA LYS A 169 7.33 13.96 -8.92
C LYS A 169 5.91 13.66 -8.47
N ALA A 170 5.74 13.28 -7.21
CA ALA A 170 4.46 12.85 -6.68
C ALA A 170 4.31 13.19 -5.18
N LEU A 171 3.05 13.31 -4.77
CA LEU A 171 2.63 13.40 -3.38
C LEU A 171 1.68 12.23 -3.10
N VAL A 172 1.97 11.45 -2.08
CA VAL A 172 1.14 10.34 -1.63
C VAL A 172 0.19 10.84 -0.55
N LEU A 173 -1.11 10.66 -0.76
CA LEU A 173 -2.16 10.87 0.22
C LEU A 173 -2.86 9.54 0.47
N ILE A 174 -3.06 9.19 1.74
CA ILE A 174 -3.71 7.96 2.15
C ILE A 174 -4.89 8.34 3.04
N ASN A 175 -6.11 8.04 2.59
CA ASN A 175 -7.33 8.41 3.31
C ASN A 175 -8.37 7.29 3.25
N PRO A 176 -8.76 6.69 4.39
CA PRO A 176 -8.16 6.82 5.73
C PRO A 176 -6.69 6.44 5.75
N ASN A 177 -5.86 7.15 6.56
CA ASN A 177 -4.42 6.89 6.60
C ASN A 177 -4.11 5.54 7.25
N ASN A 178 -3.18 4.80 6.67
CA ASN A 178 -2.54 3.64 7.30
C ASN A 178 -1.12 4.08 7.75
N PRO A 179 -0.80 4.09 9.07
CA PRO A 179 -1.48 3.34 10.14
C PRO A 179 -2.38 4.15 11.08
N THR A 180 -2.50 5.46 10.94
CA THR A 180 -3.14 6.33 11.97
C THR A 180 -4.67 6.24 12.00
N GLY A 181 -5.30 5.85 10.88
CA GLY A 181 -6.75 5.85 10.73
C GLY A 181 -7.35 7.26 10.55
N ALA A 182 -6.54 8.30 10.43
CA ALA A 182 -7.01 9.68 10.19
C ALA A 182 -7.72 9.80 8.84
N VAL A 183 -8.78 10.63 8.78
CA VAL A 183 -9.61 10.95 7.61
C VAL A 183 -9.70 12.45 7.43
#